data_b55399ab144fca1c220a3cece6994fc2
#
_entry.id   b55399ab144fca1c220a3cece6994fc2
#
_cell.length_a   1.000
_cell.length_b   1.000
_cell.length_c   1.000
_cell.angle_alpha   90.00
_cell.angle_beta   90.00
_cell.angle_gamma   90.00
#
_symmetry.space_group_name_H-M   'P 1'
#
loop_
_entity.id
_entity.type
_entity.pdbx_description
1 polymer ?
#
loop_
_entity_poly.entity_id
_entity_poly.type
_entity_poly.pdbx_seq_one_letter_code
_entity_poly.pdbx_strand_id
1 'polypeptide(L)'
;CVLRGYRMTPVPENSRLRQSLEGKGLKELTEILKSYGKKLHNTTDVDTPKRAIRAIEIEDYYSKHPVEPEEFSKPESINFCLEIPRELRWHRITKRLKERLDAGMVDEIKSLIGLQSPNCPTENFPEPITPEELMYYGLEYKYVTLYAIGEMTYEEMFEKLNIAIRQFAKRQMTWFRGMERRGIKLNWIDASQPLEQQVSMVIETWEKQN
;
A
#
# COMPACT_ATOMS: atom_id res chain seq x y z
N CYS A 1 -6.96 8.05 7.34
CA CYS A 1 -7.18 8.28 8.79
C CYS A 1 -7.35 9.76 9.08
N VAL A 2 -6.37 10.63 8.82
CA VAL A 2 -6.39 12.07 9.15
C VAL A 2 -7.66 12.77 8.64
N LEU A 3 -7.95 12.70 7.33
CA LEU A 3 -9.11 13.37 6.71
C LEU A 3 -10.47 12.90 7.23
N ARG A 4 -10.53 11.76 7.93
CA ARG A 4 -11.76 11.21 8.51
C ARG A 4 -11.85 11.38 10.01
N GLY A 5 -10.77 11.87 10.64
CA GLY A 5 -10.68 11.96 12.07
C GLY A 5 -10.63 10.60 12.77
N TYR A 6 -10.17 9.53 12.11
CA TYR A 6 -9.98 8.26 12.78
C TYR A 6 -8.82 8.34 13.75
N ARG A 7 -9.09 8.13 15.01
CA ARG A 7 -8.07 7.92 16.02
C ARG A 7 -7.58 6.47 15.94
N MET A 8 -6.27 6.30 15.83
CA MET A 8 -5.64 5.00 15.92
C MET A 8 -4.99 4.88 17.31
N THR A 9 -5.73 4.30 18.25
CA THR A 9 -5.15 4.00 19.56
C THR A 9 -4.13 2.88 19.41
N PRO A 10 -2.90 3.04 19.94
CA PRO A 10 -1.92 1.98 19.92
C PRO A 10 -2.38 0.84 20.81
N VAL A 11 -2.71 -0.30 20.20
CA VAL A 11 -3.07 -1.53 20.92
C VAL A 11 -1.81 -2.38 21.04
N PRO A 12 -1.34 -2.68 22.27
CA PRO A 12 -0.17 -3.50 22.48
C PRO A 12 -0.40 -4.94 22.02
N GLU A 13 0.68 -5.63 21.74
CA GLU A 13 0.64 -7.05 21.38
C GLU A 13 0.30 -7.93 22.58
N ASN A 14 -0.67 -8.84 22.40
CA ASN A 14 -1.08 -9.79 23.43
C ASN A 14 -0.65 -11.21 23.07
N SER A 15 0.58 -11.57 23.46
CA SER A 15 1.17 -12.88 23.13
C SER A 15 0.34 -14.07 23.63
N ARG A 16 -0.32 -13.96 24.79
CA ARG A 16 -1.18 -15.03 25.33
C ARG A 16 -2.41 -15.26 24.45
N LEU A 17 -3.06 -14.17 24.04
CA LEU A 17 -4.21 -14.24 23.13
C LEU A 17 -3.79 -14.82 21.79
N ARG A 18 -2.67 -14.38 21.22
CA ARG A 18 -2.15 -14.90 19.95
C ARG A 18 -1.87 -16.39 20.00
N GLN A 19 -1.24 -16.88 21.05
CA GLN A 19 -1.02 -18.31 21.27
C GLN A 19 -2.32 -19.10 21.33
N SER A 20 -3.36 -18.58 21.99
CA SER A 20 -4.68 -19.25 22.08
C SER A 20 -5.43 -19.29 20.74
N LEU A 21 -5.07 -18.42 19.81
CA LEU A 21 -5.66 -18.32 18.46
C LEU A 21 -4.79 -19.00 17.38
N GLU A 22 -3.57 -19.38 17.74
CA GLU A 22 -2.66 -20.05 16.82
C GLU A 22 -3.22 -21.41 16.37
N GLY A 23 -3.04 -21.72 15.08
CA GLY A 23 -3.58 -22.95 14.49
C GLY A 23 -5.06 -22.93 14.13
N LYS A 24 -5.83 -21.91 14.58
CA LYS A 24 -7.25 -21.80 14.23
C LYS A 24 -7.44 -21.41 12.77
N GLY A 25 -8.45 -22.03 12.12
CA GLY A 25 -8.81 -21.71 10.75
C GLY A 25 -9.45 -20.33 10.60
N LEU A 26 -9.33 -19.75 9.40
CA LEU A 26 -9.85 -18.39 9.12
C LEU A 26 -11.35 -18.24 9.42
N LYS A 27 -12.16 -19.30 9.19
CA LYS A 27 -13.59 -19.30 9.52
C LYS A 27 -13.82 -19.16 11.02
N GLU A 28 -13.11 -19.94 11.83
CA GLU A 28 -13.22 -19.92 13.29
C GLU A 28 -12.78 -18.54 13.85
N LEU A 29 -11.66 -18.01 13.36
CA LEU A 29 -11.20 -16.66 13.72
C LEU A 29 -12.22 -15.58 13.35
N THR A 30 -12.90 -15.73 12.21
CA THR A 30 -13.95 -14.80 11.79
C THR A 30 -15.15 -14.83 12.73
N GLU A 31 -15.58 -16.01 13.19
CA GLU A 31 -16.69 -16.14 14.15
C GLU A 31 -16.30 -15.57 15.53
N ILE A 32 -15.08 -15.80 15.99
CA ILE A 32 -14.56 -15.16 17.20
C ILE A 32 -14.59 -13.64 17.07
N LEU A 33 -14.13 -13.09 15.94
CA LEU A 33 -14.16 -11.64 15.73
C LEU A 33 -15.59 -11.08 15.74
N LYS A 34 -16.54 -11.78 15.13
CA LYS A 34 -17.96 -11.40 15.14
C LYS A 34 -18.58 -11.41 16.55
N SER A 35 -18.12 -12.31 17.44
CA SER A 35 -18.64 -12.40 18.81
C SER A 35 -18.40 -11.13 19.64
N TYR A 36 -17.43 -10.31 19.25
CA TYR A 36 -17.22 -8.97 19.85
C TYR A 36 -18.26 -7.93 19.39
N GLY A 37 -19.28 -8.31 18.61
CA GLY A 37 -20.34 -7.41 18.14
C GLY A 37 -19.95 -6.47 17.01
N LYS A 38 -18.75 -6.61 16.47
CA LYS A 38 -18.28 -5.79 15.38
C LYS A 38 -18.94 -6.18 14.06
N LYS A 39 -19.65 -5.24 13.44
CA LYS A 39 -20.03 -5.39 12.04
C LYS A 39 -18.77 -5.29 11.18
N LEU A 40 -18.40 -6.38 10.51
CA LEU A 40 -17.29 -6.39 9.55
C LEU A 40 -17.64 -5.43 8.40
N HIS A 41 -17.01 -4.27 8.38
CA HIS A 41 -17.25 -3.27 7.34
C HIS A 41 -16.55 -3.60 6.01
N ASN A 42 -15.55 -4.47 6.05
CA ASN A 42 -14.80 -4.98 4.89
C ASN A 42 -14.23 -6.37 5.19
N THR A 43 -13.96 -7.11 4.13
CA THR A 43 -13.37 -8.45 4.20
C THR A 43 -11.87 -8.44 4.54
N THR A 44 -11.23 -7.27 4.53
CA THR A 44 -9.77 -7.13 4.69
C THR A 44 -9.28 -7.63 6.04
N ASP A 45 -10.08 -7.45 7.10
CA ASP A 45 -9.73 -7.89 8.46
C ASP A 45 -9.70 -9.43 8.59
N VAL A 46 -10.32 -10.13 7.67
CA VAL A 46 -10.44 -11.59 7.64
C VAL A 46 -9.86 -12.23 6.37
N ASP A 47 -9.00 -11.52 5.64
CA ASP A 47 -8.35 -12.06 4.44
C ASP A 47 -7.28 -13.12 4.77
N THR A 48 -6.64 -13.00 5.93
CA THR A 48 -5.60 -13.92 6.39
C THR A 48 -5.73 -14.19 7.88
N PRO A 49 -5.29 -15.37 8.39
CA PRO A 49 -5.28 -15.66 9.83
C PRO A 49 -4.54 -14.58 10.64
N LYS A 50 -3.41 -14.10 10.17
CA LYS A 50 -2.62 -13.04 10.83
C LYS A 50 -3.43 -11.75 11.03
N ARG A 51 -4.19 -11.33 10.01
CA ARG A 51 -5.06 -10.14 10.09
C ARG A 51 -6.25 -10.38 11.01
N ALA A 52 -6.88 -11.54 10.93
CA ALA A 52 -8.00 -11.91 11.80
C ALA A 52 -7.57 -11.93 13.27
N ILE A 53 -6.43 -12.53 13.59
CA ILE A 53 -5.86 -12.52 14.95
C ILE A 53 -5.60 -11.09 15.42
N ARG A 54 -5.01 -10.23 14.59
CA ARG A 54 -4.79 -8.83 14.95
C ARG A 54 -6.10 -8.06 15.16
N ALA A 55 -7.11 -8.31 14.35
CA ALA A 55 -8.43 -7.70 14.54
C ALA A 55 -9.09 -8.14 15.84
N ILE A 56 -9.02 -9.44 16.20
CA ILE A 56 -9.50 -9.96 17.48
C ILE A 56 -8.74 -9.32 18.64
N GLU A 57 -7.43 -9.20 18.55
CA GLU A 57 -6.59 -8.57 19.57
C GLU A 57 -7.00 -7.11 19.84
N ILE A 58 -7.33 -6.37 18.79
CA ILE A 58 -7.81 -4.98 18.87
C ILE A 58 -9.18 -4.92 19.57
N GLU A 59 -10.12 -5.78 19.20
CA GLU A 59 -11.45 -5.81 19.80
C GLU A 59 -11.40 -6.29 21.27
N ASP A 60 -10.57 -7.28 21.59
CA ASP A 60 -10.34 -7.73 22.97
C ASP A 60 -9.77 -6.61 23.83
N TYR A 61 -8.82 -5.84 23.29
CA TYR A 61 -8.28 -4.69 23.99
C TYR A 61 -9.35 -3.63 24.28
N TYR A 62 -10.13 -3.24 23.28
CA TYR A 62 -11.18 -2.23 23.44
C TYR A 62 -12.33 -2.68 24.34
N SER A 63 -12.65 -3.98 24.39
CA SER A 63 -13.64 -4.52 25.33
C SER A 63 -13.24 -4.36 26.79
N LYS A 64 -11.94 -4.36 27.08
CA LYS A 64 -11.35 -4.23 28.41
C LYS A 64 -10.94 -2.79 28.77
N HIS A 65 -10.70 -1.97 27.75
CA HIS A 65 -10.26 -0.59 27.90
C HIS A 65 -11.18 0.31 27.05
N PRO A 66 -12.36 0.66 27.57
CA PRO A 66 -13.25 1.59 26.90
C PRO A 66 -12.50 2.88 26.61
N VAL A 67 -12.39 3.24 25.35
CA VAL A 67 -11.76 4.49 24.91
C VAL A 67 -12.85 5.54 24.87
N GLU A 68 -12.76 6.55 25.73
CA GLU A 68 -13.57 7.76 25.61
C GLU A 68 -13.37 8.33 24.20
N PRO A 69 -14.44 8.67 23.49
CA PRO A 69 -14.33 9.30 22.18
C PRO A 69 -13.76 10.71 22.37
N GLU A 70 -12.44 10.84 22.42
CA GLU A 70 -11.82 12.13 22.27
C GLU A 70 -12.13 12.63 20.86
N GLU A 71 -12.78 13.79 20.77
CA GLU A 71 -13.01 14.44 19.50
C GLU A 71 -11.66 14.80 18.87
N PHE A 72 -11.28 14.06 17.85
CA PHE A 72 -10.18 14.44 16.99
C PHE A 72 -10.67 15.56 16.07
N SER A 73 -10.20 16.77 16.33
CA SER A 73 -10.45 17.91 15.45
C SER A 73 -9.89 17.58 14.05
N LYS A 74 -10.78 17.44 13.07
CA LYS A 74 -10.35 17.23 11.69
C LYS A 74 -9.58 18.46 11.23
N PRO A 75 -8.35 18.31 10.73
CA PRO A 75 -7.62 19.44 10.21
C PRO A 75 -8.35 20.00 8.98
N GLU A 76 -8.39 21.31 8.86
CA GLU A 76 -8.75 21.95 7.60
C GLU A 76 -7.74 21.51 6.53
N SER A 77 -8.24 21.09 5.38
CA SER A 77 -7.39 20.54 4.33
C SER A 77 -7.93 20.82 2.95
N ILE A 78 -7.05 21.20 2.05
CA ILE A 78 -7.30 21.26 0.61
C ILE A 78 -6.63 20.04 -0.01
N ASN A 79 -7.43 19.17 -0.62
CA ASN A 79 -6.93 17.92 -1.16
C ASN A 79 -6.88 18.01 -2.68
N PHE A 80 -5.73 17.70 -3.25
CA PHE A 80 -5.53 17.65 -4.69
C PHE A 80 -5.33 16.22 -5.15
N CYS A 81 -5.85 15.89 -6.32
CA CYS A 81 -5.69 14.59 -6.95
C CYS A 81 -5.29 14.77 -8.43
N LEU A 82 -4.22 14.10 -8.85
CA LEU A 82 -3.79 14.13 -10.24
C LEU A 82 -4.60 13.13 -11.07
N GLU A 83 -5.20 13.58 -12.16
CA GLU A 83 -5.82 12.74 -13.16
C GLU A 83 -5.06 12.84 -14.48
N ILE A 84 -4.96 11.72 -15.17
CA ILE A 84 -4.30 11.63 -16.47
C ILE A 84 -5.05 10.63 -17.35
N PRO A 85 -5.24 10.88 -18.65
CA PRO A 85 -5.85 9.93 -19.56
C PRO A 85 -5.22 8.55 -19.48
N ARG A 86 -6.05 7.51 -19.60
CA ARG A 86 -5.65 6.11 -19.39
C ARG A 86 -4.48 5.69 -20.25
N GLU A 87 -4.51 6.04 -21.52
CA GLU A 87 -3.50 5.68 -22.51
C GLU A 87 -2.16 6.33 -22.17
N LEU A 88 -2.18 7.61 -21.86
CA LEU A 88 -0.98 8.36 -21.45
C LEU A 88 -0.40 7.82 -20.13
N ARG A 89 -1.25 7.47 -19.16
CA ARG A 89 -0.83 6.84 -17.92
C ARG A 89 -0.15 5.50 -18.16
N TRP A 90 -0.71 4.66 -19.04
CA TRP A 90 -0.12 3.37 -19.39
C TRP A 90 1.22 3.53 -20.11
N HIS A 91 1.30 4.48 -21.02
CA HIS A 91 2.56 4.82 -21.69
C HIS A 91 3.63 5.25 -20.68
N ARG A 92 3.30 6.20 -19.78
CA ARG A 92 4.23 6.66 -18.73
C ARG A 92 4.67 5.54 -17.78
N ILE A 93 3.76 4.66 -17.38
CA ILE A 93 4.07 3.49 -16.53
C ILE A 93 5.09 2.59 -17.22
N THR A 94 4.82 2.21 -18.47
CA THR A 94 5.71 1.32 -19.24
C THR A 94 7.08 1.95 -19.48
N LYS A 95 7.10 3.23 -19.87
CA LYS A 95 8.34 3.99 -20.07
C LYS A 95 9.17 4.03 -18.79
N ARG A 96 8.57 4.43 -17.67
CA ARG A 96 9.26 4.51 -16.37
C ARG A 96 9.79 3.14 -15.90
N LEU A 97 8.99 2.08 -16.09
CA LEU A 97 9.44 0.73 -15.74
C LEU A 97 10.69 0.36 -16.53
N LYS A 98 10.68 0.59 -17.85
CA LYS A 98 11.83 0.32 -18.70
C LYS A 98 13.05 1.13 -18.27
N GLU A 99 12.91 2.43 -18.08
CA GLU A 99 13.98 3.31 -17.62
C GLU A 99 14.59 2.86 -16.29
N ARG A 100 13.78 2.38 -15.34
CA ARG A 100 14.27 1.85 -14.05
C ARG A 100 15.01 0.53 -14.19
N LEU A 101 14.55 -0.36 -15.05
CA LEU A 101 15.25 -1.62 -15.33
C LEU A 101 16.60 -1.34 -16.03
N ASP A 102 16.61 -0.43 -17.00
CA ASP A 102 17.82 -0.01 -17.72
C ASP A 102 18.82 0.72 -16.78
N ALA A 103 18.32 1.38 -15.73
CA ALA A 103 19.12 2.05 -14.70
C ALA A 103 19.69 1.12 -13.62
N GLY A 104 19.51 -0.20 -13.75
CA GLY A 104 20.15 -1.19 -12.86
C GLY A 104 19.29 -1.73 -11.72
N MET A 105 17.94 -1.62 -11.79
CA MET A 105 17.04 -2.17 -10.77
C MET A 105 17.27 -3.67 -10.53
N VAL A 106 17.61 -4.44 -11.57
CA VAL A 106 17.89 -5.87 -11.44
C VAL A 106 19.16 -6.12 -10.61
N ASP A 107 20.20 -5.32 -10.84
CA ASP A 107 21.47 -5.44 -10.12
C ASP A 107 21.30 -5.02 -8.65
N GLU A 108 20.52 -3.96 -8.39
CA GLU A 108 20.15 -3.55 -7.03
C GLU A 108 19.47 -4.70 -6.27
N ILE A 109 18.47 -5.33 -6.87
CA ILE A 109 17.72 -6.41 -6.22
C ILE A 109 18.59 -7.66 -6.01
N LYS A 110 19.42 -8.04 -6.99
CA LYS A 110 20.38 -9.14 -6.82
C LYS A 110 21.32 -8.89 -5.65
N SER A 111 21.82 -7.68 -5.51
CA SER A 111 22.70 -7.31 -4.40
C SER A 111 22.00 -7.41 -3.04
N LEU A 112 20.73 -6.96 -2.94
CA LEU A 112 19.94 -7.04 -1.70
C LEU A 112 19.71 -8.48 -1.21
N ILE A 113 19.59 -9.44 -2.12
CA ILE A 113 19.43 -10.86 -1.79
C ILE A 113 20.77 -11.65 -1.79
N GLY A 114 21.90 -10.96 -1.83
CA GLY A 114 23.24 -11.56 -1.74
C GLY A 114 23.72 -12.25 -3.02
N LEU A 115 23.05 -12.04 -4.16
CA LEU A 115 23.52 -12.53 -5.44
C LEU A 115 24.55 -11.57 -6.03
N GLN A 116 25.63 -12.13 -6.61
CA GLN A 116 26.64 -11.30 -7.28
C GLN A 116 26.05 -10.58 -8.49
N SER A 117 26.35 -9.31 -8.59
CA SER A 117 26.01 -8.49 -9.75
C SER A 117 27.19 -7.64 -10.19
N PRO A 118 27.46 -7.52 -11.50
CA PRO A 118 28.61 -6.79 -12.02
C PRO A 118 28.62 -5.31 -11.63
N ASN A 119 27.45 -4.73 -11.45
CA ASN A 119 27.26 -3.28 -11.29
C ASN A 119 26.93 -2.87 -9.83
N CYS A 120 26.77 -3.81 -8.93
CA CYS A 120 26.48 -3.53 -7.53
C CYS A 120 27.16 -4.56 -6.63
N PRO A 121 28.36 -4.26 -6.12
CA PRO A 121 29.08 -5.18 -5.23
C PRO A 121 28.30 -5.35 -3.92
N THR A 122 28.23 -6.59 -3.44
CA THR A 122 27.52 -7.00 -2.21
C THR A 122 28.13 -6.41 -0.93
N GLU A 123 29.30 -5.80 -1.01
CA GLU A 123 30.01 -5.22 0.13
C GLU A 123 29.24 -4.15 0.90
N ASN A 124 28.21 -3.56 0.28
CA ASN A 124 27.38 -2.52 0.90
C ASN A 124 26.22 -3.06 1.76
N PHE A 125 25.96 -4.37 1.72
CA PHE A 125 24.85 -4.99 2.46
C PHE A 125 25.39 -6.13 3.33
N PRO A 126 25.69 -5.86 4.61
CA PRO A 126 26.34 -6.82 5.51
C PRO A 126 25.47 -8.06 5.80
N GLU A 127 24.15 -7.95 5.68
CA GLU A 127 23.20 -9.06 5.83
C GLU A 127 22.21 -9.07 4.66
N PRO A 128 22.24 -10.08 3.79
CA PRO A 128 21.28 -10.21 2.69
C PRO A 128 19.86 -10.41 3.22
N ILE A 129 18.90 -9.76 2.58
CA ILE A 129 17.47 -9.96 2.84
C ILE A 129 17.03 -11.25 2.13
N THR A 130 16.17 -12.06 2.75
CA THR A 130 15.64 -13.24 2.06
C THR A 130 14.75 -12.84 0.88
N PRO A 131 14.70 -13.63 -0.20
CA PRO A 131 13.81 -13.36 -1.34
C PRO A 131 12.33 -13.17 -0.92
N GLU A 132 11.86 -13.98 0.04
CA GLU A 132 10.50 -13.93 0.56
C GLU A 132 10.20 -12.60 1.25
N GLU A 133 11.13 -12.13 2.08
CA GLU A 133 11.00 -10.83 2.75
C GLU A 133 11.04 -9.69 1.75
N LEU A 134 11.97 -9.74 0.79
CA LEU A 134 12.10 -8.68 -0.21
C LEU A 134 10.86 -8.56 -1.09
N MET A 135 10.24 -9.67 -1.49
CA MET A 135 9.00 -9.69 -2.27
C MET A 135 7.82 -9.01 -1.57
N TYR A 136 7.87 -8.84 -0.25
CA TYR A 136 6.82 -8.16 0.52
C TYR A 136 6.82 -6.63 0.37
N TYR A 137 7.94 -6.03 -0.03
CA TYR A 137 8.11 -4.57 -0.07
C TYR A 137 7.44 -3.87 -1.27
N GLY A 138 7.01 -4.61 -2.30
CA GLY A 138 6.30 -4.01 -3.41
C GLY A 138 6.29 -4.83 -4.70
N LEU A 139 5.62 -4.30 -5.71
CA LEU A 139 5.47 -5.01 -6.98
C LEU A 139 6.80 -5.20 -7.69
N GLU A 140 7.61 -4.15 -7.75
CA GLU A 140 8.93 -4.18 -8.37
C GLU A 140 9.81 -5.24 -7.70
N TYR A 141 9.93 -5.17 -6.37
CA TYR A 141 10.70 -6.14 -5.60
C TYR A 141 10.18 -7.57 -5.82
N LYS A 142 8.86 -7.77 -5.83
CA LYS A 142 8.29 -9.09 -6.05
C LYS A 142 8.68 -9.71 -7.39
N TYR A 143 8.42 -9.00 -8.48
CA TYR A 143 8.61 -9.60 -9.80
C TYR A 143 10.08 -9.65 -10.23
N VAL A 144 10.87 -8.64 -9.87
CA VAL A 144 12.29 -8.64 -10.20
C VAL A 144 13.07 -9.65 -9.34
N THR A 145 12.68 -9.88 -8.08
CA THR A 145 13.24 -10.97 -7.26
C THR A 145 12.97 -12.34 -7.89
N LEU A 146 11.72 -12.62 -8.31
CA LEU A 146 11.38 -13.87 -9.00
C LEU A 146 12.22 -14.10 -10.26
N TYR A 147 12.49 -13.04 -11.02
CA TYR A 147 13.43 -13.11 -12.14
C TYR A 147 14.88 -13.37 -11.65
N ALA A 148 15.34 -12.66 -10.63
CA ALA A 148 16.71 -12.76 -10.13
C ALA A 148 17.05 -14.16 -9.59
N ILE A 149 16.08 -14.86 -8.99
CA ILE A 149 16.23 -16.24 -8.51
C ILE A 149 15.92 -17.30 -9.57
N GLY A 150 15.61 -16.91 -10.81
CA GLY A 150 15.41 -17.82 -11.94
C GLY A 150 14.02 -18.44 -12.07
N GLU A 151 13.03 -17.95 -11.31
CA GLU A 151 11.64 -18.46 -11.37
C GLU A 151 10.82 -17.94 -12.55
N MET A 152 11.33 -16.95 -13.28
CA MET A 152 10.72 -16.45 -14.52
C MET A 152 11.76 -15.84 -15.46
N THR A 153 11.40 -15.71 -16.73
CA THR A 153 12.25 -15.01 -17.71
C THR A 153 12.14 -13.49 -17.55
N TYR A 154 13.08 -12.76 -18.18
CA TYR A 154 13.02 -11.28 -18.17
C TYR A 154 11.74 -10.75 -18.82
N GLU A 155 11.34 -11.35 -19.93
CA GLU A 155 10.14 -10.98 -20.70
C GLU A 155 8.88 -11.19 -19.83
N GLU A 156 8.79 -12.34 -19.18
CA GLU A 156 7.66 -12.64 -18.25
C GLU A 156 7.63 -11.68 -17.07
N MET A 157 8.78 -11.39 -16.47
CA MET A 157 8.90 -10.43 -15.38
C MET A 157 8.42 -9.05 -15.82
N PHE A 158 8.92 -8.54 -16.96
CA PHE A 158 8.55 -7.23 -17.48
C PHE A 158 7.05 -7.14 -17.75
N GLU A 159 6.48 -8.14 -18.45
CA GLU A 159 5.05 -8.16 -18.80
C GLU A 159 4.16 -8.21 -17.55
N LYS A 160 4.42 -9.16 -16.65
CA LYS A 160 3.64 -9.34 -15.42
C LYS A 160 3.73 -8.13 -14.50
N LEU A 161 4.93 -7.56 -14.33
CA LEU A 161 5.14 -6.35 -13.54
C LEU A 161 4.42 -5.14 -14.15
N ASN A 162 4.54 -4.92 -15.45
CA ASN A 162 3.85 -3.83 -16.14
C ASN A 162 2.33 -3.91 -16.00
N ILE A 163 1.75 -5.10 -16.12
CA ILE A 163 0.33 -5.34 -15.88
C ILE A 163 -0.03 -5.05 -14.42
N ALA A 164 0.76 -5.53 -13.47
CA ALA A 164 0.52 -5.34 -12.05
C ALA A 164 0.54 -3.86 -11.63
N ILE A 165 1.49 -3.07 -12.16
CA ILE A 165 1.56 -1.63 -11.91
C ILE A 165 0.34 -0.90 -12.51
N ARG A 166 -0.08 -1.26 -13.73
CA ARG A 166 -1.30 -0.68 -14.34
C ARG A 166 -2.56 -1.00 -13.53
N GLN A 167 -2.69 -2.22 -13.02
CA GLN A 167 -3.78 -2.61 -12.14
C GLN A 167 -3.73 -1.86 -10.80
N PHE A 168 -2.55 -1.67 -10.24
CA PHE A 168 -2.36 -0.89 -9.02
C PHE A 168 -2.80 0.56 -9.22
N ALA A 169 -2.38 1.20 -10.30
CA ALA A 169 -2.81 2.56 -10.66
C ALA A 169 -4.33 2.66 -10.86
N LYS A 170 -4.97 1.65 -11.46
CA LYS A 170 -6.44 1.58 -11.57
C LYS A 170 -7.10 1.54 -10.19
N ARG A 171 -6.58 0.72 -9.26
CA ARG A 171 -7.09 0.63 -7.88
C ARG A 171 -6.94 1.95 -7.13
N GLN A 172 -5.83 2.67 -7.30
CA GLN A 172 -5.64 4.00 -6.71
C GLN A 172 -6.73 4.97 -7.17
N MET A 173 -7.03 5.04 -8.47
CA MET A 173 -8.10 5.89 -8.99
C MET A 173 -9.48 5.52 -8.44
N THR A 174 -9.77 4.22 -8.33
CA THR A 174 -11.01 3.73 -7.71
C THR A 174 -11.10 4.17 -6.24
N TRP A 175 -9.98 4.15 -5.54
CA TRP A 175 -9.91 4.56 -4.14
C TRP A 175 -10.14 6.07 -3.97
N PHE A 176 -9.52 6.91 -4.80
CA PHE A 176 -9.72 8.36 -4.79
C PHE A 176 -11.18 8.74 -5.07
N ARG A 177 -11.78 8.17 -6.12
CA ARG A 177 -13.22 8.35 -6.40
C ARG A 177 -14.11 7.84 -5.27
N GLY A 178 -13.64 6.81 -4.56
CA GLY A 178 -14.28 6.33 -3.34
C GLY A 178 -14.18 7.32 -2.17
N MET A 179 -13.12 8.14 -2.09
CA MET A 179 -13.01 9.23 -1.10
C MET A 179 -14.06 10.31 -1.36
N GLU A 180 -14.23 10.74 -2.61
CA GLU A 180 -15.25 11.73 -2.99
C GLU A 180 -16.67 11.26 -2.65
N ARG A 181 -17.01 10.02 -3.01
CA ARG A 181 -18.32 9.44 -2.65
C ARG A 181 -18.58 9.40 -1.15
N ARG A 182 -17.54 9.46 -0.34
CA ARG A 182 -17.60 9.52 1.13
C ARG A 182 -17.48 10.94 1.68
N GLY A 183 -17.65 11.96 0.82
CA GLY A 183 -17.72 13.36 1.21
C GLY A 183 -16.37 14.08 1.37
N ILE A 184 -15.25 13.47 0.96
CA ILE A 184 -13.95 14.17 0.94
C ILE A 184 -13.86 14.96 -0.36
N LYS A 185 -13.77 16.28 -0.28
CA LYS A 185 -13.57 17.14 -1.46
C LYS A 185 -12.17 16.92 -2.04
N LEU A 186 -12.10 16.56 -3.31
CA LEU A 186 -10.86 16.45 -4.09
C LEU A 186 -10.90 17.47 -5.23
N ASN A 187 -9.82 18.23 -5.38
CA ASN A 187 -9.60 19.12 -6.51
C ASN A 187 -8.76 18.35 -7.53
N TRP A 188 -9.39 17.98 -8.64
CA TRP A 188 -8.72 17.21 -9.69
C TRP A 188 -7.88 18.11 -10.58
N ILE A 189 -6.63 17.72 -10.80
CA ILE A 189 -5.67 18.42 -11.66
C ILE A 189 -5.35 17.50 -12.82
N ASP A 190 -5.48 18.02 -14.04
CA ASP A 190 -5.08 17.33 -15.27
C ASP A 190 -3.54 17.30 -15.38
N ALA A 191 -2.96 16.15 -15.05
CA ALA A 191 -1.52 15.92 -15.11
C ALA A 191 -0.99 15.70 -16.55
N SER A 192 -1.82 15.89 -17.58
CA SER A 192 -1.37 15.98 -18.96
C SER A 192 -0.90 17.38 -19.33
N GLN A 193 -1.32 18.40 -18.59
CA GLN A 193 -0.93 19.80 -18.78
C GLN A 193 0.52 20.04 -18.33
N PRO A 194 1.16 21.12 -18.84
CA PRO A 194 2.47 21.54 -18.35
C PRO A 194 2.48 21.78 -16.83
N LEU A 195 3.63 21.53 -16.21
CA LEU A 195 3.77 21.66 -14.74
C LEU A 195 3.37 23.05 -14.23
N GLU A 196 3.72 24.11 -14.94
CA GLU A 196 3.39 25.49 -14.61
C GLU A 196 1.87 25.71 -14.50
N GLN A 197 1.09 25.16 -15.41
CA GLN A 197 -0.37 25.21 -15.35
C GLN A 197 -0.93 24.42 -14.17
N GLN A 198 -0.37 23.24 -13.90
CA GLN A 198 -0.77 22.46 -12.73
C GLN A 198 -0.50 23.22 -11.42
N VAL A 199 0.65 23.87 -11.32
CA VAL A 199 1.03 24.71 -10.15
C VAL A 199 0.10 25.92 -10.04
N SER A 200 -0.20 26.61 -11.15
CA SER A 200 -1.15 27.74 -11.13
C SER A 200 -2.52 27.33 -10.63
N MET A 201 -3.05 26.19 -11.07
CA MET A 201 -4.33 25.66 -10.58
C MET A 201 -4.31 25.37 -9.06
N VAL A 202 -3.20 24.85 -8.53
CA VAL A 202 -3.05 24.62 -7.09
C VAL A 202 -3.10 25.93 -6.33
N ILE A 203 -2.32 26.93 -6.76
CA ILE A 203 -2.24 28.26 -6.11
C ILE A 203 -3.60 28.94 -6.15
N GLU A 204 -4.24 29.03 -7.30
CA GLU A 204 -5.57 29.66 -7.43
C GLU A 204 -6.62 28.96 -6.56
N THR A 205 -6.57 27.63 -6.45
CA THR A 205 -7.52 26.88 -5.61
C THR A 205 -7.28 27.16 -4.14
N TRP A 206 -6.02 27.27 -3.75
CA TRP A 206 -5.63 27.59 -2.38
C TRP A 206 -6.04 29.01 -1.98
N GLU A 207 -5.79 30.01 -2.85
CA GLU A 207 -6.16 31.41 -2.62
C GLU A 207 -7.68 31.62 -2.52
N LYS A 208 -8.47 30.83 -3.23
CA LYS A 208 -9.95 30.90 -3.18
C LYS A 208 -10.57 30.28 -1.91
N GLN A 209 -9.81 29.49 -1.16
CA GLN A 209 -10.28 28.77 0.03
C GLN A 209 -9.73 29.36 1.34
N ASN A 210 -8.78 30.30 1.26
CA ASN A 210 -8.29 31.10 2.36
C ASN A 210 -8.71 32.57 2.21
#